data_d1454e1e8a8102b7e2b86a56418a86b2
#
_entry.id   d1454e1e8a8102b7e2b86a56418a86b2
#
_cell.length_a   1.000
_cell.length_b   1.000
_cell.length_c   1.000
_cell.angle_alpha   90.00
_cell.angle_beta   90.00
_cell.angle_gamma   90.00
#
_symmetry.space_group_name_H-M   'P 1'
#
loop_
_entity.id
_entity.type
_entity.pdbx_description
1 polymer ?
#
loop_
_entity_poly.entity_id
_entity_poly.type
_entity_poly.pdbx_seq_one_letter_code
_entity_poly.pdbx_strand_id
1 'polypeptide(L)'
;MADSIFKDKTLLITGGTGSFGHTVLKHFLSTDIGEIRIFSRDEKKQDDMRHELQANHPQYAGKVKFYIGDVRNPQSIRDAMPGVNYIFHAAALKQVPSCEFFPMQAVQTNIIGTDNVLHAAIDAGVERVVCLSTDKAAYPINAMGKSKAMMESI
;
A
#
# COMPACT_ATOMS: atom_id res chain seq x y z
N MET A 1 9.87 -13.61 -26.98
CA MET A 1 8.74 -13.56 -26.02
C MET A 1 8.35 -12.11 -25.79
N ALA A 2 7.06 -11.86 -25.69
CA ALA A 2 6.60 -10.54 -25.30
C ALA A 2 7.07 -10.25 -23.86
N ASP A 3 7.53 -9.03 -23.63
CA ASP A 3 7.91 -8.58 -22.28
C ASP A 3 6.68 -8.61 -21.36
N SER A 4 6.92 -8.87 -20.08
CA SER A 4 5.89 -8.76 -19.03
C SER A 4 5.36 -7.31 -18.96
N ILE A 5 4.08 -7.15 -18.62
CA ILE A 5 3.49 -5.81 -18.37
C ILE A 5 4.17 -5.07 -17.21
N PHE A 6 4.93 -5.79 -16.38
CA PHE A 6 5.64 -5.23 -15.22
C PHE A 6 7.09 -4.85 -15.52
N LYS A 7 7.61 -5.20 -16.70
CA LYS A 7 9.01 -4.95 -17.05
C LYS A 7 9.34 -3.46 -16.90
N ASP A 8 10.41 -3.19 -16.14
CA ASP A 8 10.93 -1.85 -15.85
C ASP A 8 9.92 -0.88 -15.21
N LYS A 9 8.79 -1.40 -14.72
CA LYS A 9 7.74 -0.63 -14.04
C LYS A 9 8.04 -0.45 -12.56
N THR A 10 7.42 0.55 -11.96
CA THR A 10 7.50 0.85 -10.52
C THR A 10 6.17 0.51 -9.85
N LEU A 11 6.24 -0.32 -8.82
CA LEU A 11 5.11 -0.72 -7.97
C LEU A 11 5.22 -0.04 -6.61
N LEU A 12 4.19 0.67 -6.19
CA LEU A 12 4.05 1.20 -4.83
C LEU A 12 3.12 0.29 -4.02
N ILE A 13 3.54 -0.08 -2.81
CA ILE A 13 2.74 -0.86 -1.87
C ILE A 13 2.52 -0.02 -0.62
N THR A 14 1.33 0.48 -0.41
CA THR A 14 0.96 1.14 0.85
C THR A 14 0.60 0.11 1.89
N GLY A 15 0.93 0.36 3.16
CA GLY A 15 0.83 -0.68 4.18
C GLY A 15 1.79 -1.85 3.91
N GLY A 16 2.89 -1.59 3.23
CA GLY A 16 3.79 -2.59 2.68
C GLY A 16 4.54 -3.42 3.72
N THR A 17 4.59 -2.99 4.97
CA THR A 17 5.21 -3.75 6.07
C THR A 17 4.25 -4.72 6.75
N GLY A 18 2.98 -4.76 6.37
CA GLY A 18 2.01 -5.75 6.85
C GLY A 18 2.15 -7.11 6.15
N SER A 19 1.35 -8.09 6.57
CA SER A 19 1.37 -9.45 6.02
C SER A 19 1.10 -9.47 4.51
N PHE A 20 0.09 -8.72 4.07
CA PHE A 20 -0.25 -8.61 2.65
C PHE A 20 0.89 -7.97 1.85
N GLY A 21 1.46 -6.88 2.38
CA GLY A 21 2.60 -6.20 1.75
C GLY A 21 3.81 -7.11 1.58
N HIS A 22 4.13 -7.93 2.59
CA HIS A 22 5.19 -8.94 2.48
C HIS A 22 4.91 -9.97 1.39
N THR A 23 3.67 -10.44 1.29
CA THR A 23 3.28 -11.42 0.28
C THR A 23 3.40 -10.84 -1.14
N VAL A 24 2.92 -9.62 -1.34
CA VAL A 24 3.03 -8.93 -2.62
C VAL A 24 4.49 -8.68 -2.98
N LEU A 25 5.29 -8.20 -2.04
CA LEU A 25 6.72 -7.99 -2.25
C LEU A 25 7.41 -9.29 -2.71
N LYS A 26 7.21 -10.38 -1.99
CA LYS A 26 7.81 -11.69 -2.34
C LYS A 26 7.40 -12.16 -3.73
N HIS A 27 6.15 -11.94 -4.12
CA HIS A 27 5.65 -12.31 -5.44
C HIS A 27 6.37 -11.57 -6.56
N PHE A 28 6.60 -10.26 -6.39
CA PHE A 28 7.21 -9.43 -7.44
C PHE A 28 8.73 -9.39 -7.41
N LEU A 29 9.35 -9.82 -6.32
CA LEU A 29 10.79 -9.64 -6.08
C LEU A 29 11.66 -10.28 -7.16
N SER A 30 11.30 -11.46 -7.65
CA SER A 30 12.01 -12.21 -8.69
C SER A 30 11.52 -11.95 -10.11
N THR A 31 10.54 -11.06 -10.29
CA THR A 31 10.02 -10.70 -11.62
C THR A 31 10.92 -9.66 -12.30
N ASP A 32 10.55 -9.27 -13.52
CA ASP A 32 11.23 -8.21 -14.29
C ASP A 32 10.78 -6.79 -13.90
N ILE A 33 10.03 -6.64 -12.78
CA ILE A 33 9.68 -5.31 -12.27
C ILE A 33 10.92 -4.49 -11.94
N GLY A 34 10.90 -3.21 -12.27
CA GLY A 34 12.08 -2.36 -12.11
C GLY A 34 12.32 -1.89 -10.69
N GLU A 35 11.26 -1.45 -10.00
CA GLU A 35 11.35 -0.91 -8.64
C GLU A 35 10.09 -1.25 -7.84
N ILE A 36 10.28 -1.54 -6.55
CA ILE A 36 9.18 -1.73 -5.60
C ILE A 36 9.36 -0.73 -4.47
N ARG A 37 8.35 0.10 -4.23
CA ARG A 37 8.33 1.08 -3.14
C ARG A 37 7.43 0.59 -2.01
N ILE A 38 8.03 0.43 -0.84
CA ILE A 38 7.32 0.08 0.40
C ILE A 38 6.99 1.36 1.14
N PHE A 39 5.70 1.66 1.31
CA PHE A 39 5.21 2.85 2.01
C PHE A 39 4.48 2.44 3.28
N SER A 40 4.95 2.90 4.42
CA SER A 40 4.32 2.67 5.72
C SER A 40 4.75 3.70 6.76
N ARG A 41 4.04 3.72 7.88
CA ARG A 41 4.36 4.62 9.00
C ARG A 41 5.44 4.07 9.94
N ASP A 42 5.66 2.77 9.92
CA ASP A 42 6.47 2.06 10.91
C ASP A 42 7.91 1.90 10.42
N GLU A 43 8.78 2.81 10.90
CA GLU A 43 10.20 2.82 10.59
C GLU A 43 10.88 1.51 10.99
N LYS A 44 10.53 0.95 12.17
CA LYS A 44 11.15 -0.29 12.65
C LYS A 44 10.83 -1.46 11.74
N LYS A 45 9.57 -1.62 11.35
CA LYS A 45 9.17 -2.68 10.44
C LYS A 45 9.81 -2.54 9.06
N GLN A 46 10.01 -1.32 8.58
CA GLN A 46 10.75 -1.07 7.33
C GLN A 46 12.22 -1.49 7.47
N ASP A 47 12.84 -1.17 8.58
CA ASP A 47 14.24 -1.54 8.83
C ASP A 47 14.41 -3.06 8.95
N ASP A 48 13.51 -3.72 9.68
CA ASP A 48 13.48 -5.19 9.79
C ASP A 48 13.32 -5.82 8.38
N MET A 49 12.41 -5.31 7.56
CA MET A 49 12.20 -5.78 6.19
C MET A 49 13.43 -5.57 5.30
N ARG A 50 14.12 -4.43 5.44
CA ARG A 50 15.36 -4.15 4.71
C ARG A 50 16.46 -5.15 5.06
N HIS A 51 16.64 -5.43 6.34
CA HIS A 51 17.62 -6.43 6.80
C HIS A 51 17.28 -7.84 6.32
N GLU A 52 16.01 -8.23 6.36
CA GLU A 52 15.55 -9.52 5.83
C GLU A 52 15.85 -9.65 4.33
N LEU A 53 15.58 -8.61 3.55
CA LEU A 53 15.88 -8.59 2.12
C LEU A 53 17.38 -8.72 1.84
N GLN A 54 18.21 -8.00 2.57
CA GLN A 54 19.66 -8.06 2.40
C GLN A 54 20.22 -9.43 2.78
N ALA A 55 19.66 -10.08 3.79
CA ALA A 55 20.09 -11.40 4.24
C ALA A 55 19.65 -12.53 3.31
N ASN A 56 18.37 -12.50 2.86
CA ASN A 56 17.75 -13.62 2.15
C ASN A 56 17.67 -13.42 0.64
N HIS A 57 17.65 -12.18 0.17
CA HIS A 57 17.48 -11.83 -1.24
C HIS A 57 18.42 -10.69 -1.68
N PRO A 58 19.74 -10.79 -1.42
CA PRO A 58 20.67 -9.69 -1.70
C PRO A 58 20.68 -9.27 -3.17
N GLN A 59 20.44 -10.20 -4.09
CA GLN A 59 20.38 -9.93 -5.53
C GLN A 59 19.21 -9.03 -5.94
N TYR A 60 18.15 -8.95 -5.14
CA TYR A 60 16.96 -8.14 -5.41
C TYR A 60 16.81 -6.92 -4.49
N ALA A 61 17.59 -6.85 -3.42
CA ALA A 61 17.44 -5.80 -2.41
C ALA A 61 17.56 -4.38 -2.99
N GLY A 62 18.38 -4.20 -4.01
CA GLY A 62 18.61 -2.90 -4.65
C GLY A 62 17.38 -2.29 -5.35
N LYS A 63 16.40 -3.11 -5.76
CA LYS A 63 15.19 -2.59 -6.41
C LYS A 63 14.06 -2.24 -5.44
N VAL A 64 14.22 -2.51 -4.15
CA VAL A 64 13.23 -2.19 -3.13
C VAL A 64 13.61 -0.87 -2.45
N LYS A 65 12.71 0.11 -2.49
CA LYS A 65 12.86 1.42 -1.86
C LYS A 65 11.84 1.57 -0.73
N PHE A 66 12.26 2.25 0.34
CA PHE A 66 11.44 2.43 1.53
C PHE A 66 11.08 3.90 1.72
N TYR A 67 9.79 4.16 1.88
CA TYR A 67 9.23 5.48 2.12
C TYR A 67 8.46 5.48 3.44
N ILE A 68 8.90 6.29 4.38
CA ILE A 68 8.15 6.51 5.62
C ILE A 68 7.10 7.57 5.34
N GLY A 69 5.83 7.21 5.57
CA GLY A 69 4.74 8.13 5.33
C GLY A 69 3.40 7.61 5.83
N ASP A 70 2.41 8.49 5.80
CA ASP A 70 1.05 8.23 6.27
C ASP A 70 0.05 8.61 5.18
N VAL A 71 -0.81 7.66 4.80
CA VAL A 71 -1.85 7.89 3.78
C VAL A 71 -2.86 8.99 4.16
N ARG A 72 -2.99 9.29 5.46
CA ARG A 72 -3.82 10.41 5.95
C ARG A 72 -3.23 11.77 5.59
N ASN A 73 -1.95 11.83 5.27
CA ASN A 73 -1.25 13.04 4.86
C ASN A 73 -1.05 13.05 3.34
N PRO A 74 -1.77 13.91 2.59
CA PRO A 74 -1.66 13.97 1.14
C PRO A 74 -0.24 14.24 0.62
N GLN A 75 0.54 15.07 1.31
CA GLN A 75 1.90 15.38 0.90
C GLN A 75 2.81 14.16 0.99
N SER A 76 2.68 13.38 2.06
CA SER A 76 3.42 12.14 2.27
C SER A 76 3.25 11.16 1.09
N ILE A 77 2.03 11.01 0.60
CA ILE A 77 1.73 10.17 -0.57
C ILE A 77 2.31 10.78 -1.86
N ARG A 78 2.19 12.08 -2.05
CA ARG A 78 2.74 12.75 -3.24
C ARG A 78 4.24 12.57 -3.34
N ASP A 79 4.95 12.57 -2.22
CA ASP A 79 6.41 12.42 -2.20
C ASP A 79 6.85 11.02 -2.65
N ALA A 80 6.03 10.00 -2.45
CA ALA A 80 6.31 8.62 -2.85
C ALA A 80 5.81 8.28 -4.27
N MET A 81 5.08 9.17 -4.92
CA MET A 81 4.32 8.87 -6.14
C MET A 81 5.07 9.07 -7.48
N PRO A 82 6.09 9.94 -7.61
CA PRO A 82 6.72 10.19 -8.90
C PRO A 82 7.25 8.91 -9.56
N GLY A 83 6.85 8.66 -10.81
CA GLY A 83 7.28 7.50 -11.59
C GLY A 83 6.57 6.19 -11.27
N VAL A 84 5.61 6.17 -10.36
CA VAL A 84 4.83 4.97 -10.03
C VAL A 84 3.89 4.60 -11.18
N ASN A 85 3.88 3.32 -11.55
CA ASN A 85 3.01 2.78 -12.59
C ASN A 85 1.84 1.98 -12.01
N TYR A 86 2.07 1.24 -10.93
CA TYR A 86 1.07 0.38 -10.28
C TYR A 86 1.07 0.58 -8.78
N ILE A 87 -0.10 0.46 -8.16
CA ILE A 87 -0.26 0.57 -6.70
C ILE A 87 -1.06 -0.61 -6.16
N PHE A 88 -0.52 -1.25 -5.12
CA PHE A 88 -1.31 -2.06 -4.18
C PHE A 88 -1.54 -1.24 -2.92
N HIS A 89 -2.78 -0.80 -2.72
CA HIS A 89 -3.17 -0.01 -1.57
C HIS A 89 -3.72 -0.91 -0.47
N ALA A 90 -2.88 -1.22 0.52
CA ALA A 90 -3.22 -2.08 1.65
C ALA A 90 -3.16 -1.34 3.01
N ALA A 91 -2.80 -0.06 3.02
CA ALA A 91 -2.81 0.74 4.25
C ALA A 91 -4.24 0.91 4.77
N ALA A 92 -4.52 0.39 5.97
CA ALA A 92 -5.85 0.42 6.56
C ALA A 92 -5.79 0.19 8.07
N LEU A 93 -6.82 0.64 8.78
CA LEU A 93 -7.18 0.13 10.10
C LEU A 93 -8.07 -1.10 9.91
N LYS A 94 -7.64 -2.25 10.42
CA LYS A 94 -8.25 -3.57 10.16
C LYS A 94 -8.86 -4.20 11.41
N GLN A 95 -8.46 -3.75 12.58
CA GLN A 95 -8.92 -4.33 13.84
C GLN A 95 -10.28 -3.76 14.21
N VAL A 96 -11.29 -4.63 14.28
CA VAL A 96 -12.66 -4.22 14.61
C VAL A 96 -12.73 -3.47 15.95
N PRO A 97 -12.13 -3.95 17.06
CA PRO A 97 -12.18 -3.21 18.32
C PRO A 97 -11.59 -1.82 18.22
N SER A 98 -10.44 -1.66 17.55
CA SER A 98 -9.82 -0.35 17.38
C SER A 98 -10.70 0.62 16.58
N CYS A 99 -11.35 0.13 15.54
CA CYS A 99 -12.27 0.94 14.73
C CYS A 99 -13.54 1.33 15.51
N GLU A 100 -14.05 0.46 16.37
CA GLU A 100 -15.19 0.77 17.23
C GLU A 100 -14.87 1.81 18.30
N PHE A 101 -13.68 1.72 18.92
CA PHE A 101 -13.22 2.72 19.89
C PHE A 101 -12.83 4.05 19.26
N PHE A 102 -12.29 4.01 18.05
CA PHE A 102 -11.78 5.18 17.34
C PHE A 102 -12.33 5.26 15.92
N PRO A 103 -13.65 5.42 15.74
CA PRO A 103 -14.27 5.37 14.40
C PRO A 103 -13.75 6.45 13.47
N MET A 104 -13.40 7.64 13.97
CA MET A 104 -12.84 8.70 13.15
C MET A 104 -11.43 8.36 12.64
N GLN A 105 -10.66 7.57 13.37
CA GLN A 105 -9.37 7.07 12.86
C GLN A 105 -9.57 6.07 11.72
N ALA A 106 -10.63 5.25 11.78
CA ALA A 106 -11.01 4.39 10.67
C ALA A 106 -11.44 5.21 9.44
N VAL A 107 -12.22 6.26 9.62
CA VAL A 107 -12.59 7.20 8.55
C VAL A 107 -11.35 7.85 7.93
N GLN A 108 -10.47 8.40 8.75
CA GLN A 108 -9.25 9.07 8.28
C GLN A 108 -8.33 8.14 7.49
N THR A 109 -8.14 6.92 7.95
CA THR A 109 -7.23 5.98 7.29
C THR A 109 -7.90 5.28 6.12
N ASN A 110 -9.08 4.69 6.31
CA ASN A 110 -9.71 3.84 5.31
C ASN A 110 -10.41 4.64 4.20
N ILE A 111 -11.02 5.76 4.53
CA ILE A 111 -11.75 6.61 3.57
C ILE A 111 -10.83 7.71 3.04
N ILE A 112 -10.43 8.64 3.89
CA ILE A 112 -9.63 9.80 3.46
C ILE A 112 -8.26 9.36 2.96
N GLY A 113 -7.62 8.40 3.61
CA GLY A 113 -6.33 7.85 3.17
C GLY A 113 -6.42 7.24 1.78
N THR A 114 -7.48 6.49 1.47
CA THR A 114 -7.71 5.94 0.13
C THR A 114 -7.96 7.05 -0.89
N ASP A 115 -8.78 8.03 -0.57
CA ASP A 115 -9.01 9.20 -1.42
C ASP A 115 -7.70 9.93 -1.75
N ASN A 116 -6.84 10.15 -0.76
CA ASN A 116 -5.53 10.76 -0.95
C ASN A 116 -4.64 9.94 -1.91
N VAL A 117 -4.63 8.62 -1.77
CA VAL A 117 -3.86 7.73 -2.66
C VAL A 117 -4.38 7.82 -4.09
N LEU A 118 -5.69 7.78 -4.29
CA LEU A 118 -6.31 7.81 -5.62
C LEU A 118 -6.07 9.15 -6.31
N HIS A 119 -6.22 10.28 -5.61
CA HIS A 119 -5.91 11.59 -6.18
C HIS A 119 -4.44 11.72 -6.57
N ALA A 120 -3.53 11.31 -5.72
CA ALA A 120 -2.11 11.34 -6.04
C ALA A 120 -1.77 10.42 -7.23
N ALA A 121 -2.43 9.26 -7.32
CA ALA A 121 -2.27 8.34 -8.44
C ALA A 121 -2.74 8.94 -9.77
N ILE A 122 -3.88 9.61 -9.77
CA ILE A 122 -4.42 10.30 -10.95
C ILE A 122 -3.45 11.40 -11.39
N ASP A 123 -3.03 12.24 -10.46
CA ASP A 123 -2.12 13.36 -10.74
C ASP A 123 -0.76 12.89 -11.30
N ALA A 124 -0.28 11.73 -10.85
CA ALA A 124 0.99 11.14 -11.29
C ALA A 124 0.88 10.28 -12.56
N GLY A 125 -0.32 10.05 -13.07
CA GLY A 125 -0.56 9.21 -14.25
C GLY A 125 -0.35 7.72 -13.99
N VAL A 126 -0.64 7.23 -12.79
CA VAL A 126 -0.56 5.80 -12.44
C VAL A 126 -1.51 4.99 -13.33
N GLU A 127 -1.04 3.86 -13.84
CA GLU A 127 -1.81 3.03 -14.78
C GLU A 127 -2.93 2.25 -14.09
N ARG A 128 -2.64 1.69 -12.89
CA ARG A 128 -3.62 0.89 -12.13
C ARG A 128 -3.40 0.99 -10.63
N VAL A 129 -4.51 1.04 -9.91
CA VAL A 129 -4.55 0.97 -8.44
C VAL A 129 -5.43 -0.20 -8.04
N VAL A 130 -4.93 -1.07 -7.18
CA VAL A 130 -5.70 -2.15 -6.56
C VAL A 130 -5.84 -1.83 -5.08
N CYS A 131 -7.07 -1.65 -4.62
CA CYS A 131 -7.38 -1.40 -3.21
C CYS A 131 -7.78 -2.70 -2.53
N LEU A 132 -7.13 -3.02 -1.41
CA LEU A 132 -7.48 -4.18 -0.61
C LEU A 132 -8.75 -3.89 0.19
N SER A 133 -9.78 -4.70 0.00
CA SER A 133 -11.01 -4.64 0.77
C SER A 133 -11.18 -5.88 1.66
N THR A 134 -12.38 -6.15 2.13
CA THR A 134 -12.72 -7.23 3.05
C THR A 134 -14.16 -7.67 2.85
N ASP A 135 -14.45 -8.94 3.18
CA ASP A 135 -15.82 -9.48 3.24
C ASP A 135 -16.74 -8.70 4.19
N LYS A 136 -16.17 -8.08 5.24
CA LYS A 136 -16.93 -7.26 6.20
C LYS A 136 -17.51 -5.97 5.60
N ALA A 137 -17.08 -5.57 4.42
CA ALA A 137 -17.62 -4.44 3.68
C ALA A 137 -18.95 -4.77 2.98
N ALA A 138 -19.20 -6.03 2.67
CA ALA A 138 -20.38 -6.47 1.90
C ALA A 138 -21.70 -6.24 2.65
N TYR A 139 -21.75 -6.54 3.95
CA TYR A 139 -22.89 -6.25 4.83
C TYR A 139 -22.36 -5.62 6.14
N PRO A 140 -22.02 -4.33 6.11
CA PRO A 140 -21.24 -3.72 7.19
C PRO A 140 -22.06 -3.52 8.46
N ILE A 141 -21.65 -4.15 9.56
CA ILE A 141 -22.31 -4.07 10.87
C ILE A 141 -21.46 -3.33 11.92
N ASN A 142 -20.18 -3.05 11.63
CA ASN A 142 -19.27 -2.37 12.55
C ASN A 142 -18.53 -1.22 11.85
N ALA A 143 -17.81 -0.41 12.63
CA ALA A 143 -17.11 0.76 12.10
C ALA A 143 -16.06 0.40 11.06
N MET A 144 -15.34 -0.71 11.25
CA MET A 144 -14.33 -1.18 10.28
C MET A 144 -15.01 -1.55 8.95
N GLY A 145 -16.03 -2.38 8.96
CA GLY A 145 -16.78 -2.79 7.77
C GLY A 145 -17.43 -1.60 7.05
N LYS A 146 -18.03 -0.67 7.81
CA LYS A 146 -18.65 0.56 7.26
C LYS A 146 -17.62 1.46 6.58
N SER A 147 -16.44 1.64 7.19
CA SER A 147 -15.39 2.45 6.59
C SER A 147 -14.84 1.81 5.31
N LYS A 148 -14.70 0.49 5.28
CA LYS A 148 -14.28 -0.24 4.08
C LYS A 148 -15.33 -0.21 2.98
N ALA A 149 -16.62 -0.33 3.31
CA ALA A 149 -17.70 -0.20 2.35
C ALA A 149 -17.72 1.20 1.71
N MET A 150 -17.52 2.25 2.49
CA MET A 150 -17.41 3.62 1.97
C MET A 150 -16.17 3.79 1.10
N MET A 151 -15.04 3.20 1.49
CA MET A 151 -13.83 3.19 0.68
C MET A 151 -14.07 2.63 -0.73
N GLU A 152 -14.87 1.58 -0.86
CA GLU A 152 -15.20 0.98 -2.16
C GLU A 152 -16.03 1.90 -3.05
N SER A 153 -16.63 2.94 -2.48
CA SER A 153 -17.47 3.92 -3.21
C SER A 153 -16.66 5.13 -3.73
N ILE A 154 -15.39 5.24 -3.36
CA ILE A 154 -14.50 6.30 -3.81
C ILE A 154 -13.90 5.94 -5.17
#